data_673ed57f43d73ae0ee1e5a7349463cbe
#
_entry.id   673ed57f43d73ae0ee1e5a7349463cbe
#
_cell.length_a   1.000
_cell.length_b   1.000
_cell.length_c   1.000
_cell.angle_alpha   90.00
_cell.angle_beta   90.00
_cell.angle_gamma   90.00
#
_symmetry.space_group_name_H-M   'P 1'
#
loop_
_entity.id
_entity.type
_entity.pdbx_description
1 polymer ?
#
loop_
_entity_poly.entity_id
_entity_poly.type
_entity_poly.pdbx_seq_one_letter_code
_entity_poly.pdbx_strand_id
1 'polypeptide(L)'
;MKQIENEMNFSVPLEIIKASEIEPKEVKWLWYPYVPFGKATLLQGDPGDGKSKLMLSIADLLSKEEPLPFAETEENEPITIIYQTMKDDADDTIVPRFNSAGEDGENLILIKEDEKTLSFGDNRIREAIEKYNAKLLILDPLSSYIGENCSMNNANETRTEFNHLITVVKDTGCAIVIIAHMNKMKDNNPLYRTNGSIDIAGAARSILAITRTPNKEAPAERYLVQIKSNLAPKRCMER
;
A
#
# COMPACT_ATOMS: atom_id res chain seq x y z
N MET A 1 -24.67 -15.15 49.95
CA MET A 1 -23.31 -15.54 49.53
C MET A 1 -23.11 -15.03 48.10
N LYS A 2 -22.42 -13.91 47.97
CA LYS A 2 -22.02 -13.36 46.67
C LYS A 2 -20.67 -13.99 46.31
N GLN A 3 -20.63 -14.74 45.23
CA GLN A 3 -19.39 -15.18 44.60
C GLN A 3 -18.75 -13.97 43.99
N ILE A 4 -17.57 -13.65 44.48
CA ILE A 4 -16.65 -12.68 43.88
C ILE A 4 -15.93 -13.46 42.77
N GLU A 5 -16.30 -13.22 41.50
CA GLU A 5 -15.50 -13.67 40.37
C GLU A 5 -14.17 -12.91 40.40
N ASN A 6 -13.11 -13.66 40.65
CA ASN A 6 -11.75 -13.19 40.53
C ASN A 6 -11.45 -12.96 39.05
N GLU A 7 -11.49 -11.72 38.57
CA GLU A 7 -10.86 -11.35 37.31
C GLU A 7 -9.36 -11.64 37.44
N MET A 8 -8.92 -12.72 36.83
CA MET A 8 -7.49 -12.99 36.65
C MET A 8 -6.93 -11.92 35.70
N ASN A 9 -6.29 -10.95 36.31
CA ASN A 9 -5.56 -9.90 35.62
C ASN A 9 -4.28 -10.55 35.04
N PHE A 10 -4.35 -11.03 33.78
CA PHE A 10 -3.18 -11.51 33.06
C PHE A 10 -2.30 -10.30 32.73
N SER A 11 -1.43 -9.95 33.65
CA SER A 11 -0.38 -8.97 33.35
C SER A 11 0.57 -9.56 32.32
N VAL A 12 0.64 -8.96 31.15
CA VAL A 12 1.66 -9.28 30.15
C VAL A 12 3.04 -9.02 30.82
N PRO A 13 3.96 -10.00 30.84
CA PRO A 13 5.26 -9.80 31.43
C PRO A 13 6.00 -8.65 30.71
N LEU A 14 6.67 -7.81 31.50
CA LEU A 14 7.49 -6.72 30.96
C LEU A 14 8.76 -7.31 30.33
N GLU A 15 8.89 -7.17 29.02
CA GLU A 15 10.11 -7.52 28.27
C GLU A 15 10.90 -6.24 27.99
N ILE A 16 12.17 -6.24 28.34
CA ILE A 16 13.10 -5.11 28.12
C ILE A 16 14.28 -5.61 27.31
N ILE A 17 14.55 -4.95 26.19
CA ILE A 17 15.70 -5.20 25.34
C ILE A 17 16.55 -3.93 25.31
N LYS A 18 17.88 -4.07 25.50
CA LYS A 18 18.80 -2.94 25.34
C LYS A 18 19.02 -2.65 23.86
N ALA A 19 19.13 -1.37 23.50
CA ALA A 19 19.41 -0.97 22.12
C ALA A 19 20.71 -1.58 21.58
N SER A 20 21.71 -1.83 22.45
CA SER A 20 22.97 -2.50 22.08
C SER A 20 22.85 -3.98 21.75
N GLU A 21 21.71 -4.60 22.07
CA GLU A 21 21.40 -6.01 21.78
C GLU A 21 20.65 -6.16 20.43
N ILE A 22 20.28 -5.03 19.81
CA ILE A 22 19.54 -5.01 18.54
C ILE A 22 20.52 -4.82 17.38
N GLU A 23 20.58 -5.80 16.50
CA GLU A 23 21.34 -5.66 15.26
C GLU A 23 20.60 -4.70 14.30
N PRO A 24 21.25 -3.60 13.86
CA PRO A 24 20.67 -2.72 12.84
C PRO A 24 20.43 -3.46 11.54
N LYS A 25 19.24 -3.28 10.95
CA LYS A 25 18.90 -3.86 9.64
C LYS A 25 18.76 -2.74 8.61
N GLU A 26 19.39 -2.93 7.48
CA GLU A 26 19.20 -2.05 6.33
C GLU A 26 17.78 -2.14 5.79
N VAL A 27 17.23 -1.01 5.36
CA VAL A 27 15.92 -0.96 4.71
C VAL A 27 16.07 -1.48 3.28
N LYS A 28 15.38 -2.57 2.98
CA LYS A 28 15.28 -3.08 1.61
C LYS A 28 14.16 -2.38 0.86
N TRP A 29 14.34 -2.18 -0.43
CA TRP A 29 13.42 -1.46 -1.29
C TRP A 29 12.96 -2.34 -2.45
N LEU A 30 11.67 -2.29 -2.73
CA LEU A 30 11.11 -2.80 -3.97
C LEU A 30 11.33 -1.78 -5.10
N TRP A 31 11.18 -0.51 -4.79
CA TRP A 31 11.39 0.61 -5.70
C TRP A 31 12.00 1.79 -4.92
N TYR A 32 13.29 1.94 -4.99
CA TYR A 32 14.01 3.00 -4.27
C TYR A 32 13.82 4.36 -4.94
N PRO A 33 13.56 5.43 -4.19
CA PRO A 33 13.31 5.52 -2.76
C PRO A 33 11.81 5.57 -2.42
N TYR A 34 10.94 4.98 -3.22
CA TYR A 34 9.50 5.17 -3.22
C TYR A 34 8.75 4.10 -2.43
N VAL A 35 9.09 2.82 -2.65
CA VAL A 35 8.34 1.67 -2.09
C VAL A 35 9.29 0.74 -1.34
N PRO A 36 9.35 0.84 0.01
CA PRO A 36 10.16 -0.05 0.84
C PRO A 36 9.46 -1.39 1.07
N PHE A 37 10.23 -2.48 1.18
CA PHE A 37 9.73 -3.76 1.64
C PHE A 37 9.32 -3.73 3.11
N GLY A 38 8.29 -4.52 3.47
CA GLY A 38 7.81 -4.65 4.85
C GLY A 38 7.18 -3.37 5.42
N LYS A 39 6.78 -2.44 4.56
CA LYS A 39 6.20 -1.15 4.95
C LYS A 39 5.05 -0.77 4.02
N ALA A 40 4.17 0.13 4.51
CA ALA A 40 3.09 0.68 3.70
C ALA A 40 3.52 1.99 3.03
N THR A 41 3.18 2.07 1.74
CA THR A 41 3.25 3.27 0.91
C THR A 41 1.84 3.69 0.51
N LEU A 42 1.51 4.97 0.63
CA LEU A 42 0.29 5.53 0.06
C LEU A 42 0.58 6.16 -1.30
N LEU A 43 -0.25 5.87 -2.29
CA LEU A 43 -0.27 6.57 -3.57
C LEU A 43 -1.57 7.36 -3.68
N GLN A 44 -1.48 8.68 -3.64
CA GLN A 44 -2.63 9.56 -3.64
C GLN A 44 -2.70 10.45 -4.90
N GLY A 45 -3.86 10.99 -5.19
CA GLY A 45 -4.11 11.91 -6.31
C GLY A 45 -5.61 12.05 -6.59
N ASP A 46 -5.95 13.01 -7.43
CA ASP A 46 -7.34 13.22 -7.83
C ASP A 46 -7.87 12.06 -8.70
N PRO A 47 -9.19 11.83 -8.76
CA PRO A 47 -9.78 10.86 -9.68
C PRO A 47 -9.35 11.13 -11.12
N GLY A 48 -8.97 10.08 -11.87
CA GLY A 48 -8.54 10.19 -13.26
C GLY A 48 -7.10 10.64 -13.47
N ASP A 49 -6.28 10.79 -12.41
CA ASP A 49 -4.86 11.14 -12.54
C ASP A 49 -3.96 9.96 -12.95
N GLY A 50 -4.50 8.74 -13.05
CA GLY A 50 -3.78 7.58 -13.56
C GLY A 50 -3.09 6.72 -12.50
N LYS A 51 -3.48 6.81 -11.21
CA LYS A 51 -2.91 6.02 -10.12
C LYS A 51 -2.93 4.51 -10.36
N SER A 52 -4.12 3.97 -10.66
CA SER A 52 -4.30 2.53 -10.97
C SER A 52 -3.50 2.12 -12.21
N LYS A 53 -3.49 2.98 -13.26
CA LYS A 53 -2.71 2.73 -14.46
C LYS A 53 -1.21 2.68 -14.16
N LEU A 54 -0.69 3.62 -13.36
CA LEU A 54 0.71 3.61 -12.95
C LEU A 54 1.04 2.31 -12.22
N MET A 55 0.20 1.91 -11.25
CA MET A 55 0.49 0.70 -10.46
C MET A 55 0.38 -0.58 -11.26
N LEU A 56 -0.51 -0.66 -12.26
CA LEU A 56 -0.56 -1.78 -13.19
C LEU A 56 0.68 -1.82 -14.10
N SER A 57 1.15 -0.66 -14.59
CA SER A 57 2.41 -0.60 -15.36
C SER A 57 3.63 -0.97 -14.51
N ILE A 58 3.70 -0.56 -13.24
CA ILE A 58 4.76 -0.99 -12.32
C ILE A 58 4.67 -2.49 -12.02
N ALA A 59 3.45 -3.03 -11.86
CA ALA A 59 3.24 -4.45 -11.65
C ALA A 59 3.69 -5.27 -12.88
N ASP A 60 3.41 -4.79 -14.08
CA ASP A 60 3.85 -5.40 -15.32
C ASP A 60 5.39 -5.45 -15.41
N LEU A 61 6.10 -4.33 -15.19
CA LEU A 61 7.55 -4.29 -15.16
C LEU A 61 8.16 -5.23 -14.11
N LEU A 62 7.54 -5.32 -12.92
CA LEU A 62 7.97 -6.18 -11.83
C LEU A 62 7.67 -7.67 -12.08
N SER A 63 6.69 -7.99 -12.92
CA SER A 63 6.40 -9.37 -13.33
C SER A 63 7.39 -9.91 -14.37
N LYS A 64 8.21 -9.01 -14.93
CA LYS A 64 9.29 -9.25 -15.89
C LYS A 64 10.64 -8.90 -15.29
N GLU A 65 11.70 -9.12 -16.04
CA GLU A 65 13.05 -8.64 -15.71
C GLU A 65 13.29 -7.19 -16.20
N GLU A 66 12.24 -6.35 -16.20
CA GLU A 66 12.34 -5.00 -16.72
C GLU A 66 12.62 -3.97 -15.61
N PRO A 67 13.48 -2.96 -15.87
CA PRO A 67 13.84 -1.97 -14.87
C PRO A 67 12.65 -1.05 -14.55
N LEU A 68 12.50 -0.72 -13.27
CA LEU A 68 11.52 0.26 -12.82
C LEU A 68 11.93 1.69 -13.23
N PRO A 69 10.96 2.58 -13.48
CA PRO A 69 11.25 3.98 -13.76
C PRO A 69 12.07 4.61 -12.61
N PHE A 70 13.07 5.44 -12.96
CA PHE A 70 13.93 6.15 -11.99
C PHE A 70 14.68 5.24 -11.01
N ALA A 71 14.76 3.92 -11.29
CA ALA A 71 15.55 2.99 -10.50
C ALA A 71 17.05 3.20 -10.76
N GLU A 72 17.86 2.96 -9.73
CA GLU A 72 19.32 3.00 -9.82
C GLU A 72 19.90 1.65 -10.33
N THR A 73 19.10 0.59 -10.32
CA THR A 73 19.46 -0.76 -10.77
C THR A 73 18.70 -1.12 -12.04
N GLU A 74 19.39 -1.73 -12.98
CA GLU A 74 18.82 -2.16 -14.27
C GLU A 74 18.21 -3.57 -14.22
N GLU A 75 18.40 -4.32 -13.13
CA GLU A 75 17.96 -5.70 -13.00
C GLU A 75 16.93 -5.84 -11.88
N ASN A 76 15.79 -6.47 -12.22
CA ASN A 76 14.79 -6.93 -11.27
C ASN A 76 14.58 -8.43 -11.50
N GLU A 77 14.44 -9.22 -10.44
CA GLU A 77 13.91 -10.58 -10.56
C GLU A 77 12.39 -10.52 -10.70
N PRO A 78 11.76 -11.34 -11.57
CA PRO A 78 10.31 -11.42 -11.66
C PRO A 78 9.69 -11.74 -10.31
N ILE A 79 8.65 -11.02 -9.93
CA ILE A 79 7.97 -11.22 -8.66
C ILE A 79 6.47 -11.43 -8.84
N THR A 80 5.86 -12.13 -7.89
CA THR A 80 4.41 -12.23 -7.81
C THR A 80 3.81 -11.00 -7.14
N ILE A 81 2.77 -10.45 -7.75
CA ILE A 81 2.03 -9.28 -7.31
C ILE A 81 0.59 -9.68 -6.99
N ILE A 82 0.07 -9.22 -5.85
CA ILE A 82 -1.37 -9.26 -5.56
C ILE A 82 -1.93 -7.88 -5.86
N TYR A 83 -2.88 -7.80 -6.82
CA TYR A 83 -3.62 -6.59 -7.12
C TYR A 83 -5.07 -6.77 -6.72
N GLN A 84 -5.53 -5.97 -5.77
CA GLN A 84 -6.88 -6.09 -5.26
C GLN A 84 -7.65 -4.79 -5.49
N THR A 85 -8.81 -4.90 -6.12
CA THR A 85 -9.70 -3.78 -6.39
C THR A 85 -11.15 -4.17 -6.20
N MET A 86 -11.96 -3.23 -5.73
CA MET A 86 -13.41 -3.37 -5.62
C MET A 86 -14.17 -2.49 -6.61
N LYS A 87 -13.45 -1.81 -7.50
CA LYS A 87 -14.07 -0.89 -8.47
C LYS A 87 -14.15 -1.44 -9.86
N ASP A 88 -13.13 -2.19 -10.23
CA ASP A 88 -12.90 -2.63 -11.59
C ASP A 88 -12.99 -4.16 -11.61
N ASP A 89 -13.74 -4.73 -12.52
CA ASP A 89 -13.83 -6.18 -12.69
C ASP A 89 -12.51 -6.74 -13.24
N ALA A 90 -12.19 -7.96 -12.79
CA ALA A 90 -10.92 -8.59 -13.15
C ALA A 90 -10.84 -8.92 -14.63
N ASP A 91 -11.93 -9.44 -15.19
CA ASP A 91 -12.01 -9.98 -16.55
C ASP A 91 -12.10 -8.91 -17.65
N ASP A 92 -12.80 -7.81 -17.39
CA ASP A 92 -13.00 -6.77 -18.40
C ASP A 92 -12.07 -5.55 -18.24
N THR A 93 -11.47 -5.37 -17.07
CA THR A 93 -10.71 -4.15 -16.80
C THR A 93 -9.27 -4.44 -16.35
N ILE A 94 -9.05 -5.24 -15.30
CA ILE A 94 -7.71 -5.39 -14.69
C ILE A 94 -6.81 -6.25 -15.57
N VAL A 95 -7.26 -7.48 -15.89
CA VAL A 95 -6.49 -8.41 -16.72
C VAL A 95 -6.22 -7.83 -18.10
N PRO A 96 -7.21 -7.25 -18.84
CA PRO A 96 -6.94 -6.63 -20.13
C PRO A 96 -5.94 -5.45 -20.06
N ARG A 97 -5.98 -4.64 -19.01
CA ARG A 97 -5.01 -3.54 -18.82
C ARG A 97 -3.61 -4.05 -18.52
N PHE A 98 -3.50 -5.11 -17.73
CA PHE A 98 -2.23 -5.75 -17.43
C PHE A 98 -1.66 -6.43 -18.68
N ASN A 99 -2.45 -7.23 -19.38
CA ASN A 99 -2.04 -7.92 -20.61
C ASN A 99 -1.72 -6.96 -21.76
N SER A 100 -2.33 -5.75 -21.78
CA SER A 100 -1.98 -4.73 -22.78
C SER A 100 -0.55 -4.21 -22.63
N ALA A 101 0.08 -4.46 -21.50
CA ALA A 101 1.49 -4.19 -21.27
C ALA A 101 2.41 -5.37 -21.70
N GLY A 102 1.84 -6.53 -22.10
CA GLY A 102 2.56 -7.61 -22.79
C GLY A 102 2.74 -8.91 -21.99
N GLU A 103 2.04 -9.07 -20.86
CA GLU A 103 2.11 -10.27 -20.01
C GLU A 103 0.86 -11.14 -20.08
N ASP A 104 1.01 -12.43 -19.73
CA ASP A 104 -0.07 -13.41 -19.66
C ASP A 104 -0.78 -13.48 -18.29
N GLY A 105 -0.33 -12.68 -17.32
CA GLY A 105 -0.92 -12.56 -15.97
C GLY A 105 -0.52 -13.65 -14.98
N GLU A 106 0.43 -14.54 -15.28
CA GLU A 106 0.85 -15.61 -14.35
C GLU A 106 1.33 -15.07 -13.01
N ASN A 107 2.02 -13.92 -13.02
CA ASN A 107 2.55 -13.25 -11.82
C ASN A 107 1.57 -12.26 -11.18
N LEU A 108 0.34 -12.12 -11.71
CA LEU A 108 -0.69 -11.25 -11.16
C LEU A 108 -1.77 -12.07 -10.47
N ILE A 109 -1.90 -11.93 -9.17
CA ILE A 109 -2.86 -12.65 -8.33
C ILE A 109 -3.97 -11.72 -7.88
N LEU A 110 -5.21 -12.21 -7.92
CA LEU A 110 -6.39 -11.55 -7.33
C LEU A 110 -7.03 -12.47 -6.29
N ILE A 111 -7.43 -11.89 -5.17
CA ILE A 111 -8.16 -12.62 -4.12
C ILE A 111 -9.65 -12.52 -4.44
N LYS A 112 -10.34 -13.66 -4.54
CA LYS A 112 -11.79 -13.68 -4.77
C LYS A 112 -12.55 -13.20 -3.52
N GLU A 113 -13.57 -12.39 -3.74
CA GLU A 113 -14.42 -11.79 -2.71
C GLU A 113 -15.90 -12.22 -2.84
N ASP A 114 -16.13 -13.50 -3.17
CA ASP A 114 -17.47 -14.00 -3.50
C ASP A 114 -18.49 -13.88 -2.35
N GLU A 115 -18.09 -14.14 -1.10
CA GLU A 115 -18.98 -14.15 0.06
C GLU A 115 -18.73 -13.02 1.06
N LYS A 116 -17.51 -12.51 1.09
CA LYS A 116 -17.10 -11.48 2.04
C LYS A 116 -16.04 -10.55 1.43
N THR A 117 -16.33 -9.27 1.47
CA THR A 117 -15.37 -8.21 1.10
C THR A 117 -14.12 -8.28 1.98
N LEU A 118 -12.97 -7.96 1.40
CA LEU A 118 -11.72 -7.87 2.13
C LEU A 118 -11.67 -6.60 2.98
N SER A 119 -11.09 -6.72 4.17
CA SER A 119 -10.70 -5.57 5.00
C SER A 119 -9.21 -5.64 5.31
N PHE A 120 -8.64 -4.55 5.84
CA PHE A 120 -7.23 -4.54 6.27
C PHE A 120 -6.89 -5.60 7.32
N GLY A 121 -7.87 -6.03 8.13
CA GLY A 121 -7.73 -7.07 9.14
C GLY A 121 -7.97 -8.49 8.65
N ASP A 122 -8.26 -8.70 7.37
CA ASP A 122 -8.62 -10.01 6.83
C ASP A 122 -7.38 -10.91 6.65
N ASN A 123 -7.41 -12.10 7.27
CA ASN A 123 -6.31 -13.06 7.21
C ASN A 123 -6.05 -13.60 5.80
N ARG A 124 -7.03 -13.59 4.90
CA ARG A 124 -6.85 -13.99 3.50
C ARG A 124 -5.73 -13.20 2.80
N ILE A 125 -5.46 -11.98 3.24
CA ILE A 125 -4.33 -11.19 2.73
C ILE A 125 -3.00 -11.86 3.09
N ARG A 126 -2.82 -12.25 4.36
CA ARG A 126 -1.61 -12.97 4.81
C ARG A 126 -1.47 -14.29 4.07
N GLU A 127 -2.53 -15.08 4.05
CA GLU A 127 -2.54 -16.40 3.39
C GLU A 127 -2.17 -16.32 1.91
N ALA A 128 -2.69 -15.32 1.18
CA ALA A 128 -2.36 -15.10 -0.22
C ALA A 128 -0.88 -14.71 -0.40
N ILE A 129 -0.37 -13.78 0.42
CA ILE A 129 1.03 -13.36 0.36
C ILE A 129 1.96 -14.56 0.60
N GLU A 130 1.71 -15.35 1.63
CA GLU A 130 2.54 -16.51 2.00
C GLU A 130 2.45 -17.63 0.96
N LYS A 131 1.22 -17.96 0.52
CA LYS A 131 0.99 -19.03 -0.47
C LYS A 131 1.67 -18.79 -1.80
N TYR A 132 1.65 -17.55 -2.29
CA TYR A 132 2.19 -17.19 -3.59
C TYR A 132 3.56 -16.51 -3.50
N ASN A 133 4.12 -16.38 -2.29
CA ASN A 133 5.37 -15.64 -2.03
C ASN A 133 5.36 -14.22 -2.62
N ALA A 134 4.19 -13.57 -2.59
CA ALA A 134 4.01 -12.28 -3.20
C ALA A 134 4.91 -11.22 -2.55
N LYS A 135 5.51 -10.37 -3.38
CA LYS A 135 6.43 -9.31 -2.93
C LYS A 135 5.80 -7.94 -2.94
N LEU A 136 4.68 -7.79 -3.66
CA LEU A 136 3.91 -6.56 -3.72
C LEU A 136 2.43 -6.85 -3.55
N LEU A 137 1.77 -6.12 -2.66
CA LEU A 137 0.32 -6.04 -2.55
C LEU A 137 -0.14 -4.63 -2.93
N ILE A 138 -1.08 -4.53 -3.86
CA ILE A 138 -1.71 -3.27 -4.26
C ILE A 138 -3.18 -3.31 -3.85
N LEU A 139 -3.64 -2.31 -3.10
CA LEU A 139 -5.04 -2.15 -2.68
C LEU A 139 -5.62 -0.88 -3.30
N ASP A 140 -6.67 -1.01 -4.13
CA ASP A 140 -7.31 0.08 -4.88
C ASP A 140 -8.83 0.08 -4.76
N PRO A 141 -9.44 1.05 -4.12
CA PRO A 141 -8.88 2.13 -3.32
C PRO A 141 -8.85 1.82 -1.82
N LEU A 142 -8.12 2.62 -1.06
CA LEU A 142 -8.04 2.58 0.40
C LEU A 142 -9.41 2.49 1.09
N SER A 143 -10.38 3.27 0.63
CA SER A 143 -11.73 3.34 1.22
C SER A 143 -12.50 2.02 1.18
N SER A 144 -12.16 1.12 0.28
CA SER A 144 -12.86 -0.15 0.10
C SER A 144 -12.44 -1.22 1.11
N TYR A 145 -11.28 -1.04 1.76
CA TYR A 145 -10.71 -2.04 2.68
C TYR A 145 -10.80 -1.64 4.16
N ILE A 146 -11.46 -0.54 4.44
CA ILE A 146 -11.85 -0.17 5.80
C ILE A 146 -13.08 -1.02 6.13
N GLY A 147 -13.00 -1.86 7.18
CA GLY A 147 -14.05 -2.83 7.52
C GLY A 147 -15.44 -2.21 7.63
N GLU A 148 -16.47 -2.97 7.27
CA GLU A 148 -17.88 -2.52 7.25
C GLU A 148 -18.35 -1.91 8.57
N ASN A 149 -17.79 -2.36 9.69
CA ASN A 149 -18.08 -1.86 11.02
C ASN A 149 -17.23 -0.65 11.43
N CYS A 150 -16.27 -0.26 10.59
CA CYS A 150 -15.39 0.87 10.84
C CYS A 150 -15.90 2.13 10.13
N SER A 151 -16.24 3.15 10.90
CA SER A 151 -16.47 4.47 10.32
C SER A 151 -15.14 5.11 9.95
N MET A 152 -14.99 5.60 8.71
CA MET A 152 -13.82 6.41 8.30
C MET A 152 -13.58 7.62 9.23
N ASN A 153 -14.59 8.02 9.98
CA ASN A 153 -14.51 9.09 10.96
C ASN A 153 -14.08 8.59 12.36
N ASN A 154 -14.08 7.27 12.59
CA ASN A 154 -13.55 6.69 13.83
C ASN A 154 -12.08 6.31 13.65
N ALA A 155 -11.21 7.26 13.98
CA ALA A 155 -9.76 7.13 13.83
C ALA A 155 -9.18 5.90 14.54
N ASN A 156 -9.72 5.52 15.70
CA ASN A 156 -9.19 4.40 16.49
C ASN A 156 -9.48 3.04 15.84
N GLU A 157 -10.68 2.83 15.31
CA GLU A 157 -11.05 1.58 14.64
C GLU A 157 -10.25 1.41 13.35
N THR A 158 -10.23 2.44 12.51
CA THR A 158 -9.45 2.45 11.26
C THR A 158 -7.97 2.17 11.53
N ARG A 159 -7.41 2.76 12.60
CA ARG A 159 -6.02 2.52 12.98
C ARG A 159 -5.76 1.10 13.41
N THR A 160 -6.67 0.46 14.14
CA THR A 160 -6.53 -0.94 14.59
C THR A 160 -6.48 -1.88 13.40
N GLU A 161 -7.42 -1.77 12.46
CA GLU A 161 -7.43 -2.55 11.23
C GLU A 161 -6.16 -2.32 10.40
N PHE A 162 -5.75 -1.08 10.26
CA PHE A 162 -4.54 -0.74 9.51
C PHE A 162 -3.27 -1.27 10.18
N ASN A 163 -3.19 -1.27 11.51
CA ASN A 163 -2.06 -1.84 12.26
C ASN A 163 -1.95 -3.35 12.02
N HIS A 164 -3.07 -4.06 11.87
CA HIS A 164 -3.06 -5.48 11.51
C HIS A 164 -2.38 -5.67 10.15
N LEU A 165 -2.77 -4.92 9.13
CA LEU A 165 -2.13 -4.94 7.82
C LEU A 165 -0.63 -4.63 7.91
N ILE A 166 -0.23 -3.61 8.69
CA ILE A 166 1.19 -3.26 8.91
C ILE A 166 1.96 -4.44 9.53
N THR A 167 1.34 -5.19 10.44
CA THR A 167 1.94 -6.38 11.03
C THR A 167 2.14 -7.46 9.99
N VAL A 168 1.13 -7.73 9.17
CA VAL A 168 1.23 -8.70 8.07
C VAL A 168 2.40 -8.38 7.14
N VAL A 169 2.52 -7.13 6.68
CA VAL A 169 3.62 -6.76 5.78
C VAL A 169 4.99 -6.80 6.44
N LYS A 170 5.08 -6.43 7.71
CA LYS A 170 6.32 -6.50 8.48
C LYS A 170 6.81 -7.95 8.60
N ASP A 171 5.89 -8.87 8.90
CA ASP A 171 6.22 -10.28 9.12
C ASP A 171 6.56 -11.00 7.82
N THR A 172 5.83 -10.74 6.75
CA THR A 172 6.03 -11.37 5.43
C THR A 172 7.14 -10.71 4.61
N GLY A 173 7.52 -9.48 4.96
CA GLY A 173 8.44 -8.67 4.17
C GLY A 173 7.83 -8.13 2.86
N CYS A 174 6.54 -8.37 2.59
CA CYS A 174 5.86 -7.87 1.40
C CYS A 174 5.81 -6.34 1.40
N ALA A 175 5.98 -5.69 0.26
CA ALA A 175 5.71 -4.27 0.09
C ALA A 175 4.21 -4.04 -0.11
N ILE A 176 3.65 -2.96 0.44
CA ILE A 176 2.25 -2.59 0.17
C ILE A 176 2.18 -1.19 -0.42
N VAL A 177 1.41 -1.06 -1.50
CA VAL A 177 0.95 0.22 -2.05
C VAL A 177 -0.57 0.31 -1.93
N ILE A 178 -1.05 1.35 -1.25
CA ILE A 178 -2.47 1.60 -1.09
C ILE A 178 -2.83 2.85 -1.86
N ILE A 179 -3.76 2.71 -2.81
CA ILE A 179 -4.22 3.81 -3.64
C ILE A 179 -5.32 4.58 -2.91
N ALA A 180 -5.13 5.88 -2.75
CA ALA A 180 -6.06 6.77 -2.07
C ALA A 180 -6.50 7.93 -2.96
N HIS A 181 -7.73 8.36 -2.78
CA HIS A 181 -8.22 9.61 -3.39
C HIS A 181 -7.94 10.80 -2.49
N MET A 182 -7.61 11.93 -3.09
CA MET A 182 -7.50 13.18 -2.36
C MET A 182 -8.89 13.79 -2.12
N ASN A 183 -9.08 14.44 -0.97
CA ASN A 183 -10.23 15.29 -0.74
C ASN A 183 -10.12 16.60 -1.54
N LYS A 184 -11.28 17.24 -1.79
CA LYS A 184 -11.35 18.46 -2.60
C LYS A 184 -10.89 19.74 -1.87
N MET A 185 -10.45 19.66 -0.62
CA MET A 185 -9.98 20.81 0.16
C MET A 185 -8.59 21.23 -0.31
N LYS A 186 -8.54 22.21 -1.22
CA LYS A 186 -7.32 22.65 -1.89
C LYS A 186 -6.31 23.36 -0.97
N ASP A 187 -6.78 23.93 0.14
CA ASP A 187 -5.97 24.75 1.03
C ASP A 187 -5.22 23.95 2.11
N ASN A 188 -5.44 22.62 2.18
CA ASN A 188 -4.76 21.78 3.14
C ASN A 188 -3.41 21.27 2.61
N ASN A 189 -2.47 21.10 3.53
CA ASN A 189 -1.20 20.44 3.26
C ASN A 189 -1.46 19.09 2.55
N PRO A 190 -0.79 18.79 1.42
CA PRO A 190 -0.96 17.53 0.68
C PRO A 190 -0.90 16.26 1.54
N LEU A 191 -0.13 16.29 2.64
CA LEU A 191 -0.05 15.19 3.60
C LEU A 191 -1.40 14.84 4.23
N TYR A 192 -2.30 15.80 4.40
CA TYR A 192 -3.62 15.64 5.06
C TYR A 192 -4.79 15.59 4.08
N ARG A 193 -4.50 15.56 2.78
CA ARG A 193 -5.55 15.52 1.74
C ARG A 193 -6.03 14.11 1.39
N THR A 194 -5.43 13.08 1.96
CA THR A 194 -5.88 11.69 1.76
C THR A 194 -7.30 11.53 2.30
N ASN A 195 -8.23 11.06 1.45
CA ASN A 195 -9.52 10.59 1.90
C ASN A 195 -9.32 9.32 2.73
N GLY A 196 -9.39 9.48 4.03
CA GLY A 196 -9.13 8.44 5.02
C GLY A 196 -8.64 9.08 6.31
N SER A 197 -8.40 8.28 7.31
CA SER A 197 -7.91 8.76 8.59
C SER A 197 -6.50 9.37 8.42
N ILE A 198 -6.26 10.52 9.07
CA ILE A 198 -4.93 11.13 9.23
C ILE A 198 -3.94 10.11 9.82
N ASP A 199 -4.44 9.16 10.63
CA ASP A 199 -3.64 8.10 11.23
C ASP A 199 -3.04 7.13 10.21
N ILE A 200 -3.74 6.84 9.10
CA ILE A 200 -3.18 6.02 8.01
C ILE A 200 -2.00 6.73 7.36
N ALA A 201 -2.16 8.04 7.06
CA ALA A 201 -1.07 8.84 6.53
C ALA A 201 0.10 8.95 7.53
N GLY A 202 -0.21 9.00 8.84
CA GLY A 202 0.77 8.95 9.93
C GLY A 202 1.58 7.66 9.96
N ALA A 203 0.91 6.52 9.81
CA ALA A 203 1.51 5.18 9.88
C ALA A 203 2.30 4.79 8.62
N ALA A 204 1.91 5.28 7.44
CA ALA A 204 2.64 5.06 6.19
C ALA A 204 4.06 5.65 6.26
N ARG A 205 5.05 4.92 5.74
CA ARG A 205 6.46 5.34 5.72
C ARG A 205 6.85 6.11 4.46
N SER A 206 6.10 5.93 3.39
CA SER A 206 6.22 6.67 2.15
C SER A 206 4.84 7.15 1.70
N ILE A 207 4.74 8.37 1.21
CA ILE A 207 3.53 8.91 0.59
C ILE A 207 3.92 9.55 -0.72
N LEU A 208 3.33 9.03 -1.78
CA LEU A 208 3.50 9.49 -3.15
C LEU A 208 2.22 10.18 -3.62
N ALA A 209 2.34 11.16 -4.48
CA ALA A 209 1.19 11.77 -5.14
C ALA A 209 1.40 11.81 -6.65
N ILE A 210 0.35 11.50 -7.40
CA ILE A 210 0.28 11.80 -8.82
C ILE A 210 -0.48 13.11 -8.98
N THR A 211 0.08 14.00 -9.78
CA THR A 211 -0.55 15.29 -10.10
C THR A 211 -0.40 15.60 -11.58
N ARG A 212 -1.35 16.38 -12.11
CA ARG A 212 -1.31 16.87 -13.49
C ARG A 212 -0.31 18.00 -13.62
N THR A 213 0.29 18.10 -14.80
CA THR A 213 1.09 19.27 -15.13
C THR A 213 0.23 20.53 -15.15
N PRO A 214 0.73 21.66 -14.63
CA PRO A 214 0.12 22.95 -14.87
C PRO A 214 0.32 23.44 -16.33
N ASN A 215 1.20 22.78 -17.09
CA ASN A 215 1.48 23.14 -18.48
C ASN A 215 0.31 22.74 -19.39
N LYS A 216 -0.36 23.74 -19.96
CA LYS A 216 -1.51 23.56 -20.86
C LYS A 216 -1.13 22.94 -22.22
N GLU A 217 0.15 23.05 -22.61
CA GLU A 217 0.66 22.47 -23.87
C GLU A 217 0.92 20.96 -23.77
N ALA A 218 1.05 20.44 -22.54
CA ALA A 218 1.28 19.02 -22.29
C ALA A 218 0.27 18.45 -21.29
N PRO A 219 -1.04 18.47 -21.57
CA PRO A 219 -2.09 18.12 -20.59
C PRO A 219 -2.08 16.64 -20.19
N ALA A 220 -1.40 15.80 -20.95
CA ALA A 220 -1.25 14.35 -20.67
C ALA A 220 -0.12 14.05 -19.67
N GLU A 221 0.80 14.98 -19.45
CA GLU A 221 1.91 14.79 -18.50
C GLU A 221 1.41 14.66 -17.06
N ARG A 222 2.08 13.79 -16.33
CA ARG A 222 1.87 13.56 -14.90
C ARG A 222 3.21 13.63 -14.18
N TYR A 223 3.15 14.09 -12.94
CA TYR A 223 4.30 14.10 -12.05
C TYR A 223 4.05 13.16 -10.89
N LEU A 224 5.04 12.33 -10.58
CA LEU A 224 5.11 11.59 -9.33
C LEU A 224 5.89 12.43 -8.32
N VAL A 225 5.22 12.76 -7.21
CA VAL A 225 5.78 13.62 -6.17
C VAL A 225 5.87 12.86 -4.86
N GLN A 226 7.04 12.84 -4.24
CA GLN A 226 7.20 12.24 -2.92
C GLN A 226 6.81 13.22 -1.82
N ILE A 227 5.61 13.06 -1.26
CA ILE A 227 5.06 13.92 -0.19
C ILE A 227 5.76 13.64 1.15
N LYS A 228 5.94 12.35 1.47
CA LYS A 228 6.56 11.89 2.71
C LYS A 228 7.57 10.79 2.41
N SER A 229 8.74 10.89 3.03
CA SER A 229 9.73 9.83 3.10
C SER A 229 10.35 9.82 4.50
N ASN A 230 10.21 8.69 5.21
CA ASN A 230 10.79 8.53 6.55
C ASN A 230 12.06 7.67 6.54
N LEU A 231 12.39 7.04 5.41
CA LEU A 231 13.41 5.99 5.32
C LEU A 231 14.52 6.31 4.31
N ALA A 232 14.31 7.32 3.47
CA ALA A 232 15.28 7.80 2.49
C ALA A 232 15.16 9.33 2.33
N PRO A 233 16.18 10.02 1.79
CA PRO A 233 16.06 11.42 1.38
C PRO A 233 14.90 11.60 0.39
N LYS A 234 14.16 12.69 0.55
CA LYS A 234 13.12 13.04 -0.43
C LYS A 234 13.75 13.33 -1.77
N ARG A 235 13.21 12.74 -2.83
CA ARG A 235 13.46 13.18 -4.20
C ARG A 235 12.45 14.26 -4.58
N CYS A 236 12.89 15.21 -5.39
CA CYS A 236 12.03 16.19 -6.03
C CYS A 236 11.14 15.52 -7.08
N MET A 237 10.35 16.28 -7.82
CA MET A 237 9.42 15.76 -8.83
C MET A 237 10.12 14.90 -9.89
N GLU A 238 9.50 13.75 -10.20
CA GLU A 238 9.85 12.88 -11.32
C GLU A 238 8.72 12.93 -12.37
N ARG A 239 9.10 12.96 -13.66
CA ARG A 239 8.16 12.99 -14.79
C ARG A 239 7.77 11.61 -15.25
#